data_816391ebe9c466ad88d2e7c688102b36
#
_entry.id   816391ebe9c466ad88d2e7c688102b36
#
_cell.length_a   1.000
_cell.length_b   1.000
_cell.length_c   1.000
_cell.angle_alpha   90.00
_cell.angle_beta   90.00
_cell.angle_gamma   90.00
#
_symmetry.space_group_name_H-M   'P 1'
#
loop_
_entity.id
_entity.type
_entity.pdbx_description
1 polymer ?
#
loop_
_entity_poly.entity_id
_entity_poly.type
_entity_poly.pdbx_seq_one_letter_code
_entity_poly.pdbx_strand_id
1 'polypeptide(L)'
;MPSAFRRIALYGKLRSAETEASSTELREFLKKRGCEVLPEGDTNADLAIVIGGDGTMLTDARELVRHQVPLVGINQGRVGFMTDIGLDDMQAGIGAILDGKYSIEERTLLDAELVRDGKAALQTLALNEAVLGKGAQGRLIEFDLRIDGEFIYTLRADGMIVATPTGSTAYALSAQGPILHPAVAALTLVPLNPHTLSARPVSVSDRSVIEITLLRALDARAHFDGLALADMSEGDRLVLRRSADMVRFVHPPGYRYFATLREKLRWSEKPLERRPAG
;
A
#
# COMPACT_ATOMS: atom_id res chain seq x y z
N MET A 1 -15.64 14.56 27.15
CA MET A 1 -15.40 13.11 27.28
C MET A 1 -13.89 12.88 27.22
N PRO A 2 -13.34 11.85 27.87
CA PRO A 2 -11.93 11.54 27.69
C PRO A 2 -11.65 11.22 26.21
N SER A 3 -10.48 11.60 25.71
CA SER A 3 -10.06 11.32 24.32
C SER A 3 -10.07 9.81 24.05
N ALA A 4 -10.49 9.41 22.86
CA ALA A 4 -10.43 8.01 22.42
C ALA A 4 -8.99 7.49 22.34
N PHE A 5 -8.03 8.39 22.07
CA PHE A 5 -6.60 8.11 22.00
C PHE A 5 -5.85 9.10 22.89
N ARG A 6 -4.95 8.62 23.74
CA ARG A 6 -4.19 9.43 24.69
C ARG A 6 -2.71 9.54 24.35
N ARG A 7 -2.09 8.45 23.90
CA ARG A 7 -0.68 8.39 23.52
C ARG A 7 -0.59 8.43 22.02
N ILE A 8 -0.04 9.52 21.50
CA ILE A 8 0.01 9.80 20.06
C ILE A 8 1.46 9.80 19.60
N ALA A 9 1.79 8.97 18.61
CA ALA A 9 3.07 9.03 17.92
C ALA A 9 2.93 9.78 16.59
N LEU A 10 3.90 10.63 16.27
CA LEU A 10 3.98 11.34 15.00
C LEU A 10 5.04 10.69 14.13
N TYR A 11 4.63 10.33 12.91
CA TYR A 11 5.43 9.69 11.89
C TYR A 11 5.50 10.53 10.62
N GLY A 12 6.38 10.15 9.71
CA GLY A 12 6.53 10.79 8.41
C GLY A 12 7.90 11.42 8.20
N LYS A 13 8.05 12.20 7.12
CA LYS A 13 9.29 12.92 6.81
C LYS A 13 9.44 14.18 7.67
N LEU A 14 9.43 14.05 8.99
CA LEU A 14 9.38 15.15 9.96
C LEU A 14 10.59 16.10 9.91
N ARG A 15 11.65 15.74 9.17
CA ARG A 15 12.88 16.55 9.03
C ARG A 15 12.91 17.46 7.80
N SER A 16 11.85 17.49 6.99
CA SER A 16 11.75 18.49 5.92
C SER A 16 11.21 19.81 6.48
N ALA A 17 11.72 20.94 5.99
CA ALA A 17 11.28 22.27 6.46
C ALA A 17 9.74 22.47 6.32
N GLU A 18 9.15 21.87 5.31
CA GLU A 18 7.69 21.93 5.06
C GLU A 18 6.87 21.16 6.10
N THR A 19 7.42 20.04 6.62
CA THR A 19 6.76 19.21 7.62
C THR A 19 6.98 19.67 9.05
N GLU A 20 8.06 20.38 9.31
CA GLU A 20 8.46 20.78 10.66
C GLU A 20 7.45 21.74 11.28
N ALA A 21 6.99 22.74 10.52
CA ALA A 21 5.98 23.68 10.99
C ALA A 21 4.66 22.98 11.32
N SER A 22 4.16 22.13 10.41
CA SER A 22 2.91 21.37 10.60
C SER A 22 3.02 20.40 11.77
N SER A 23 4.17 19.73 11.93
CA SER A 23 4.44 18.83 13.05
C SER A 23 4.44 19.59 14.39
N THR A 24 5.03 20.77 14.42
CA THR A 24 5.08 21.61 15.62
C THR A 24 3.67 22.07 16.02
N GLU A 25 2.91 22.58 15.05
CA GLU A 25 1.52 23.00 15.26
C GLU A 25 0.66 21.83 15.78
N LEU A 26 0.80 20.65 15.16
CA LEU A 26 0.06 19.47 15.59
C LEU A 26 0.44 19.03 17.00
N ARG A 27 1.73 19.06 17.35
CA ARG A 27 2.21 18.76 18.73
C ARG A 27 1.58 19.68 19.77
N GLU A 28 1.53 20.98 19.49
CA GLU A 28 0.90 21.96 20.38
C GLU A 28 -0.60 21.71 20.51
N PHE A 29 -1.28 21.45 19.40
CA PHE A 29 -2.70 21.10 19.40
C PHE A 29 -2.99 19.86 20.25
N LEU A 30 -2.22 18.77 20.06
CA LEU A 30 -2.38 17.53 20.81
C LEU A 30 -2.15 17.72 22.30
N LYS A 31 -1.13 18.50 22.71
CA LYS A 31 -0.86 18.84 24.12
C LYS A 31 -2.02 19.63 24.73
N LYS A 32 -2.57 20.62 24.01
CA LYS A 32 -3.75 21.39 24.46
C LYS A 32 -4.99 20.48 24.63
N ARG A 33 -5.09 19.39 23.85
CA ARG A 33 -6.14 18.38 23.98
C ARG A 33 -5.88 17.35 25.09
N GLY A 34 -4.77 17.48 25.83
CA GLY A 34 -4.40 16.58 26.92
C GLY A 34 -3.83 15.24 26.46
N CYS A 35 -3.35 15.15 25.21
CA CYS A 35 -2.67 13.98 24.70
C CYS A 35 -1.18 14.01 25.06
N GLU A 36 -0.63 12.83 25.36
CA GLU A 36 0.80 12.59 25.44
C GLU A 36 1.35 12.39 24.02
N VAL A 37 2.28 13.23 23.59
CA VAL A 37 2.96 13.09 22.31
C VAL A 37 4.26 12.34 22.52
N LEU A 38 4.31 11.11 22.02
CA LEU A 38 5.44 10.21 22.19
C LEU A 38 6.64 10.64 21.33
N PRO A 39 7.87 10.19 21.69
CA PRO A 39 9.03 10.32 20.83
C PRO A 39 8.83 9.67 19.45
N GLU A 40 9.59 10.12 18.45
CA GLU A 40 9.62 9.50 17.12
C GLU A 40 10.08 8.03 17.24
N GLY A 41 9.37 7.11 16.60
CA GLY A 41 9.67 5.67 16.63
C GLY A 41 9.15 4.91 17.86
N ASP A 42 8.45 5.58 18.80
CA ASP A 42 7.82 4.88 19.92
C ASP A 42 6.53 4.19 19.45
N THR A 43 6.54 2.87 19.54
CA THR A 43 5.44 2.01 19.09
C THR A 43 4.38 1.73 20.17
N ASN A 44 4.51 2.30 21.38
CA ASN A 44 3.51 2.20 22.44
C ASN A 44 2.36 3.20 22.30
N ALA A 45 2.10 3.67 21.09
CA ALA A 45 1.06 4.63 20.80
C ALA A 45 -0.33 3.98 20.72
N ASP A 46 -1.35 4.76 21.10
CA ASP A 46 -2.74 4.39 20.87
C ASP A 46 -3.17 4.75 19.44
N LEU A 47 -2.51 5.75 18.83
CA LEU A 47 -2.71 6.20 17.46
C LEU A 47 -1.39 6.76 16.90
N ALA A 48 -1.07 6.42 15.66
CA ALA A 48 -0.02 7.03 14.88
C ALA A 48 -0.62 8.04 13.89
N ILE A 49 -0.11 9.27 13.90
CA ILE A 49 -0.45 10.29 12.92
C ILE A 49 0.72 10.44 11.96
N VAL A 50 0.49 10.13 10.71
CA VAL A 50 1.52 10.17 9.65
C VAL A 50 1.34 11.44 8.84
N ILE A 51 2.36 12.31 8.82
CA ILE A 51 2.38 13.54 8.00
C ILE A 51 3.18 13.26 6.74
N GLY A 52 2.48 13.17 5.60
CA GLY A 52 3.11 12.83 4.31
C GLY A 52 2.09 12.37 3.29
N GLY A 53 2.57 11.84 2.15
CA GLY A 53 1.73 11.23 1.13
C GLY A 53 1.61 9.71 1.29
N ASP A 54 0.96 9.07 0.31
CA ASP A 54 0.75 7.60 0.31
C ASP A 54 2.04 6.81 0.46
N GLY A 55 3.16 7.25 -0.14
CA GLY A 55 4.45 6.57 0.00
C GLY A 55 5.01 6.60 1.44
N THR A 56 4.76 7.67 2.18
CA THR A 56 5.13 7.77 3.60
C THR A 56 4.24 6.85 4.44
N MET A 57 2.92 6.92 4.21
CA MET A 57 1.96 6.02 4.86
C MET A 57 2.31 4.55 4.66
N LEU A 58 2.75 4.18 3.46
CA LEU A 58 3.15 2.82 3.10
C LEU A 58 4.35 2.32 3.94
N THR A 59 5.36 3.19 4.09
CA THR A 59 6.55 2.89 4.89
C THR A 59 6.19 2.70 6.36
N ASP A 60 5.48 3.67 6.94
CA ASP A 60 5.17 3.71 8.36
C ASP A 60 4.13 2.63 8.74
N ALA A 61 3.18 2.32 7.85
CA ALA A 61 2.22 1.23 8.06
C ALA A 61 2.89 -0.14 8.20
N ARG A 62 3.92 -0.43 7.40
CA ARG A 62 4.68 -1.70 7.47
C ARG A 62 5.49 -1.84 8.77
N GLU A 63 5.97 -0.73 9.31
CA GLU A 63 6.68 -0.71 10.59
C GLU A 63 5.69 -0.92 11.75
N LEU A 64 4.58 -0.20 11.72
CA LEU A 64 3.62 -0.14 12.83
C LEU A 64 2.68 -1.35 12.90
N VAL A 65 2.49 -2.08 11.81
CA VAL A 65 1.54 -3.21 11.78
C VAL A 65 1.83 -4.27 12.84
N ARG A 66 3.10 -4.57 13.10
CA ARG A 66 3.51 -5.56 14.11
C ARG A 66 3.17 -5.13 15.53
N HIS A 67 2.97 -3.83 15.76
CA HIS A 67 2.59 -3.23 17.03
C HIS A 67 1.09 -2.98 17.14
N GLN A 68 0.33 -3.31 16.09
CA GLN A 68 -1.12 -3.14 16.02
C GLN A 68 -1.59 -1.69 16.27
N VAL A 69 -0.73 -0.70 15.99
CA VAL A 69 -1.05 0.73 16.15
C VAL A 69 -1.88 1.19 14.96
N PRO A 70 -3.09 1.74 15.18
CA PRO A 70 -3.88 2.33 14.10
C PRO A 70 -3.24 3.61 13.58
N LEU A 71 -3.44 3.90 12.28
CA LEU A 71 -2.83 5.05 11.60
C LEU A 71 -3.89 6.00 11.05
N VAL A 72 -3.57 7.30 11.04
CA VAL A 72 -4.29 8.31 10.27
C VAL A 72 -3.28 9.14 9.48
N GLY A 73 -3.60 9.44 8.23
CA GLY A 73 -2.73 10.18 7.32
C GLY A 73 -3.15 11.64 7.15
N ILE A 74 -2.19 12.56 7.28
CA ILE A 74 -2.31 13.98 6.95
C ILE A 74 -1.48 14.24 5.71
N ASN A 75 -2.12 14.70 4.64
CA ASN A 75 -1.47 14.96 3.37
C ASN A 75 -0.94 16.40 3.29
N GLN A 76 0.31 16.55 2.84
CA GLN A 76 0.94 17.85 2.63
C GLN A 76 0.65 18.51 1.27
N GLY A 77 -0.12 17.83 0.42
CA GLY A 77 -0.45 18.32 -0.91
C GLY A 77 -1.84 17.86 -1.33
N ARG A 78 -1.93 17.07 -2.40
CA ARG A 78 -3.21 16.46 -2.82
C ARG A 78 -3.50 15.22 -1.99
N VAL A 79 -4.67 15.16 -1.37
CA VAL A 79 -5.18 13.98 -0.65
C VAL A 79 -4.88 12.71 -1.42
N GLY A 80 -4.30 11.70 -0.77
CA GLY A 80 -3.93 10.40 -1.33
C GLY A 80 -5.07 9.37 -1.30
N PHE A 81 -4.74 8.12 -1.57
CA PHE A 81 -5.65 6.98 -1.34
C PHE A 81 -5.60 6.47 0.12
N MET A 82 -4.56 6.86 0.87
CA MET A 82 -4.31 6.47 2.25
C MET A 82 -4.21 7.66 3.21
N THR A 83 -4.38 8.89 2.71
CA THR A 83 -4.29 10.13 3.49
C THR A 83 -5.54 10.96 3.27
N ASP A 84 -6.38 11.10 4.29
CA ASP A 84 -7.72 11.65 4.18
C ASP A 84 -7.84 13.10 4.66
N ILE A 85 -6.86 13.57 5.42
CA ILE A 85 -6.88 14.89 6.05
C ILE A 85 -5.90 15.80 5.33
N GLY A 86 -6.37 16.92 4.78
CA GLY A 86 -5.50 17.98 4.28
C GLY A 86 -4.87 18.79 5.42
N LEU A 87 -3.76 19.48 5.17
CA LEU A 87 -3.11 20.32 6.18
C LEU A 87 -4.06 21.37 6.74
N ASP A 88 -4.86 22.01 5.89
CA ASP A 88 -5.82 23.06 6.29
C ASP A 88 -6.89 22.54 7.26
N ASP A 89 -7.23 21.24 7.14
CA ASP A 89 -8.24 20.57 7.97
C ASP A 89 -7.64 19.76 9.12
N MET A 90 -6.33 19.82 9.32
CA MET A 90 -5.57 18.97 10.25
C MET A 90 -6.16 19.00 11.67
N GLN A 91 -6.32 20.17 12.25
CA GLN A 91 -6.83 20.30 13.62
C GLN A 91 -8.30 19.86 13.74
N ALA A 92 -9.12 20.17 12.74
CA ALA A 92 -10.53 19.78 12.73
C ALA A 92 -10.69 18.26 12.60
N GLY A 93 -9.97 17.63 11.66
CA GLY A 93 -10.01 16.19 11.43
C GLY A 93 -9.48 15.39 12.61
N ILE A 94 -8.28 15.73 13.10
CA ILE A 94 -7.70 15.08 14.30
C ILE A 94 -8.55 15.34 15.53
N GLY A 95 -9.07 16.57 15.70
CA GLY A 95 -9.99 16.90 16.80
C GLY A 95 -11.23 16.01 16.82
N ALA A 96 -11.86 15.79 15.67
CA ALA A 96 -13.01 14.89 15.55
C ALA A 96 -12.66 13.44 15.94
N ILE A 97 -11.50 12.94 15.49
CA ILE A 97 -11.00 11.60 15.85
C ILE A 97 -10.79 11.49 17.35
N LEU A 98 -10.16 12.48 17.99
CA LEU A 98 -9.95 12.52 19.43
C LEU A 98 -11.27 12.58 20.21
N ASP A 99 -12.32 13.18 19.63
CA ASP A 99 -13.67 13.22 20.20
C ASP A 99 -14.45 11.89 20.00
N GLY A 100 -13.79 10.85 19.45
CA GLY A 100 -14.42 9.56 19.20
C GLY A 100 -15.26 9.49 17.92
N LYS A 101 -15.17 10.49 17.04
CA LYS A 101 -15.88 10.55 15.77
C LYS A 101 -14.97 10.07 14.65
N TYR A 102 -14.91 8.76 14.44
CA TYR A 102 -14.08 8.13 13.41
C TYR A 102 -14.64 6.77 13.01
N SER A 103 -14.16 6.25 11.92
CA SER A 103 -14.31 4.84 11.54
C SER A 103 -12.93 4.18 11.40
N ILE A 104 -12.87 2.87 11.60
CA ILE A 104 -11.66 2.08 11.36
C ILE A 104 -11.89 1.23 10.11
N GLU A 105 -10.92 1.24 9.22
CA GLU A 105 -10.85 0.36 8.06
C GLU A 105 -9.61 -0.53 8.18
N GLU A 106 -9.81 -1.84 8.12
CA GLU A 106 -8.73 -2.81 8.12
C GLU A 106 -8.29 -3.11 6.69
N ARG A 107 -6.97 -3.09 6.46
CA ARG A 107 -6.34 -3.36 5.16
C ARG A 107 -5.47 -4.59 5.26
N THR A 108 -5.68 -5.50 4.30
CA THR A 108 -4.88 -6.71 4.13
C THR A 108 -3.47 -6.38 3.68
N LEU A 109 -2.47 -7.15 4.20
CA LEU A 109 -1.11 -7.17 3.67
C LEU A 109 -0.83 -8.53 3.02
N LEU A 110 0.17 -8.53 2.14
CA LEU A 110 0.85 -9.74 1.68
C LEU A 110 1.99 -10.09 2.63
N ASP A 111 2.04 -11.33 3.05
CA ASP A 111 3.24 -11.98 3.58
C ASP A 111 3.98 -12.57 2.39
N ALA A 112 5.19 -12.07 2.14
CA ALA A 112 6.01 -12.42 0.99
C ALA A 112 7.30 -13.12 1.44
N GLU A 113 7.53 -14.30 0.89
CA GLU A 113 8.72 -15.10 1.14
C GLU A 113 9.45 -15.42 -0.16
N LEU A 114 10.73 -15.06 -0.24
CA LEU A 114 11.63 -15.52 -1.28
C LEU A 114 12.34 -16.79 -0.80
N VAL A 115 12.11 -17.89 -1.49
CA VAL A 115 12.70 -19.19 -1.19
C VAL A 115 13.80 -19.49 -2.21
N ARG A 116 15.01 -19.75 -1.72
CA ARG A 116 16.20 -20.14 -2.48
C ARG A 116 16.78 -21.42 -1.89
N ASP A 117 17.03 -22.42 -2.71
CA ASP A 117 17.56 -23.74 -2.29
C ASP A 117 16.75 -24.37 -1.14
N GLY A 118 15.42 -24.21 -1.20
CA GLY A 118 14.49 -24.72 -0.19
C GLY A 118 14.50 -23.97 1.15
N LYS A 119 15.19 -22.83 1.26
CA LYS A 119 15.26 -22.02 2.48
C LYS A 119 14.72 -20.61 2.22
N ALA A 120 14.12 -20.02 3.25
CA ALA A 120 13.72 -18.63 3.19
C ALA A 120 14.96 -17.72 3.11
N ALA A 121 15.12 -17.05 1.97
CA ALA A 121 16.19 -16.08 1.75
C ALA A 121 15.77 -14.66 2.15
N LEU A 122 14.48 -14.34 2.06
CA LEU A 122 13.88 -13.08 2.49
C LEU A 122 12.45 -13.34 2.95
N GLN A 123 12.05 -12.67 4.03
CA GLN A 123 10.65 -12.54 4.43
C GLN A 123 10.31 -11.07 4.64
N THR A 124 9.20 -10.62 4.10
CA THR A 124 8.76 -9.22 4.21
C THR A 124 7.25 -9.11 4.05
N LEU A 125 6.72 -7.93 4.43
CA LEU A 125 5.31 -7.59 4.23
C LEU A 125 5.19 -6.59 3.08
N ALA A 126 4.06 -6.64 2.36
CA ALA A 126 3.68 -5.61 1.41
C ALA A 126 2.22 -5.21 1.61
N LEU A 127 1.96 -3.91 1.66
CA LEU A 127 0.60 -3.36 1.77
C LEU A 127 -0.05 -3.20 0.40
N ASN A 128 0.72 -2.76 -0.62
CA ASN A 128 0.24 -2.64 -1.98
C ASN A 128 0.44 -3.94 -2.76
N GLU A 129 1.69 -4.27 -3.08
CA GLU A 129 2.00 -5.36 -3.99
C GLU A 129 3.40 -5.96 -3.81
N ALA A 130 3.53 -7.21 -4.24
CA ALA A 130 4.78 -7.85 -4.58
C ALA A 130 4.91 -7.97 -6.10
N VAL A 131 6.08 -7.68 -6.64
CA VAL A 131 6.36 -7.70 -8.07
C VAL A 131 7.57 -8.57 -8.34
N LEU A 132 7.42 -9.62 -9.15
CA LEU A 132 8.53 -10.23 -9.86
C LEU A 132 8.72 -9.46 -11.17
N GLY A 133 9.88 -8.91 -11.41
CA GLY A 133 10.17 -8.13 -12.62
C GLY A 133 11.51 -8.46 -13.23
N LYS A 134 11.66 -8.22 -14.53
CA LYS A 134 12.97 -8.18 -15.19
C LYS A 134 13.80 -7.03 -14.62
N GLY A 135 15.11 -7.25 -14.55
CA GLY A 135 16.03 -6.22 -14.14
C GLY A 135 16.44 -5.28 -15.29
N ALA A 136 17.54 -4.56 -15.09
CA ALA A 136 18.00 -3.50 -16.00
C ALA A 136 18.38 -3.99 -17.41
N GLN A 137 18.71 -5.27 -17.58
CA GLN A 137 19.11 -5.83 -18.89
C GLN A 137 17.96 -5.97 -19.89
N GLY A 138 16.72 -5.71 -19.50
CA GLY A 138 15.58 -5.52 -20.38
C GLY A 138 15.02 -6.78 -21.07
N ARG A 139 15.59 -7.98 -20.86
CA ARG A 139 15.09 -9.22 -21.45
C ARG A 139 13.91 -9.78 -20.66
N LEU A 140 12.96 -10.39 -21.39
CA LEU A 140 11.82 -11.10 -20.78
C LEU A 140 12.32 -12.19 -19.82
N ILE A 141 11.59 -12.33 -18.71
CA ILE A 141 11.76 -13.44 -17.78
C ILE A 141 10.74 -14.54 -18.10
N GLU A 142 11.04 -15.76 -17.72
CA GLU A 142 10.14 -16.92 -17.84
C GLU A 142 9.90 -17.49 -16.45
N PHE A 143 8.65 -17.68 -16.09
CA PHE A 143 8.27 -18.16 -14.76
C PHE A 143 7.00 -19.02 -14.80
N ASP A 144 6.90 -19.95 -13.84
CA ASP A 144 5.70 -20.70 -13.54
C ASP A 144 4.87 -19.99 -12.51
N LEU A 145 3.54 -20.01 -12.67
CA LEU A 145 2.57 -19.61 -11.67
C LEU A 145 1.81 -20.83 -11.15
N ARG A 146 1.73 -20.95 -9.83
CA ARG A 146 0.85 -21.86 -9.11
C ARG A 146 -0.03 -21.10 -8.14
N ILE A 147 -1.25 -21.59 -7.97
CA ILE A 147 -2.22 -21.08 -7.00
C ILE A 147 -2.76 -22.25 -6.21
N ASP A 148 -2.60 -22.24 -4.90
CA ASP A 148 -2.98 -23.33 -3.99
C ASP A 148 -2.35 -24.71 -4.40
N GLY A 149 -1.12 -24.65 -4.93
CA GLY A 149 -0.39 -25.80 -5.45
C GLY A 149 -0.78 -26.24 -6.88
N GLU A 150 -1.88 -25.75 -7.43
CA GLU A 150 -2.31 -26.02 -8.80
C GLU A 150 -1.47 -25.22 -9.80
N PHE A 151 -0.93 -25.88 -10.82
CA PHE A 151 -0.23 -25.22 -11.92
C PHE A 151 -1.23 -24.47 -12.81
N ILE A 152 -0.97 -23.18 -13.04
CA ILE A 152 -1.82 -22.33 -13.86
C ILE A 152 -1.24 -22.18 -15.27
N TYR A 153 0.00 -21.68 -15.36
CA TYR A 153 0.72 -21.53 -16.62
C TYR A 153 2.22 -21.24 -16.42
N THR A 154 2.98 -21.47 -17.50
CA THR A 154 4.31 -20.88 -17.70
C THR A 154 4.16 -19.64 -18.57
N LEU A 155 4.75 -18.53 -18.15
CA LEU A 155 4.62 -17.24 -18.83
C LEU A 155 5.98 -16.62 -19.10
N ARG A 156 6.14 -16.03 -20.31
CA ARG A 156 7.24 -15.13 -20.66
C ARG A 156 6.70 -13.71 -20.66
N ALA A 157 7.27 -12.84 -19.83
CA ALA A 157 6.77 -11.48 -19.60
C ALA A 157 7.88 -10.55 -19.10
N ASP A 158 7.57 -9.27 -18.95
CA ASP A 158 8.40 -8.34 -18.19
C ASP A 158 8.31 -8.61 -16.68
N GLY A 159 7.23 -9.25 -16.22
CA GLY A 159 7.02 -9.62 -14.83
C GLY A 159 5.60 -10.00 -14.48
N MET A 160 5.36 -10.09 -13.18
CA MET A 160 4.06 -10.38 -12.57
C MET A 160 3.90 -9.51 -11.32
N ILE A 161 2.77 -8.83 -11.21
CA ILE A 161 2.34 -8.14 -9.97
C ILE A 161 1.34 -9.04 -9.24
N VAL A 162 1.50 -9.17 -7.93
CA VAL A 162 0.47 -9.68 -7.03
C VAL A 162 0.11 -8.58 -6.07
N ALA A 163 -1.11 -8.05 -6.19
CA ALA A 163 -1.57 -6.88 -5.46
C ALA A 163 -2.69 -7.21 -4.46
N THR A 164 -2.65 -6.53 -3.32
CA THR A 164 -3.78 -6.44 -2.39
C THR A 164 -4.87 -5.53 -2.96
N PRO A 165 -6.06 -5.44 -2.35
CA PRO A 165 -7.04 -4.41 -2.71
C PRO A 165 -6.49 -2.99 -2.60
N THR A 166 -5.63 -2.69 -1.62
CA THR A 166 -4.95 -1.39 -1.50
C THR A 166 -4.07 -1.12 -2.70
N GLY A 167 -3.23 -2.07 -3.10
CA GLY A 167 -2.34 -1.98 -4.26
C GLY A 167 -3.05 -1.98 -5.61
N SER A 168 -4.35 -2.34 -5.64
CA SER A 168 -5.13 -2.29 -6.88
C SER A 168 -5.25 -0.88 -7.47
N THR A 169 -5.00 0.17 -6.68
CA THR A 169 -4.95 1.56 -7.11
C THR A 169 -3.53 2.10 -7.30
N ALA A 170 -2.50 1.25 -7.11
CA ALA A 170 -1.08 1.56 -7.26
C ALA A 170 -0.51 1.03 -8.61
N TYR A 171 0.57 0.27 -8.57
CA TYR A 171 1.20 -0.22 -9.80
C TYR A 171 0.30 -1.18 -10.60
N ALA A 172 -0.51 -1.97 -9.91
CA ALA A 172 -1.48 -2.86 -10.57
C ALA A 172 -2.47 -2.09 -11.46
N LEU A 173 -2.92 -0.88 -11.05
CA LEU A 173 -3.78 -0.02 -11.86
C LEU A 173 -3.06 0.42 -13.14
N SER A 174 -1.81 0.88 -13.04
CA SER A 174 -0.99 1.28 -14.19
C SER A 174 -0.77 0.13 -15.18
N ALA A 175 -0.74 -1.11 -14.67
CA ALA A 175 -0.64 -2.34 -15.46
C ALA A 175 -2.00 -2.89 -15.91
N GLN A 176 -3.07 -2.09 -15.87
CA GLN A 176 -4.43 -2.44 -16.30
C GLN A 176 -5.11 -3.54 -15.45
N GLY A 177 -4.70 -3.69 -14.21
CA GLY A 177 -5.41 -4.51 -13.23
C GLY A 177 -6.76 -3.90 -12.82
N PRO A 178 -7.69 -4.72 -12.31
CA PRO A 178 -8.97 -4.23 -11.80
C PRO A 178 -8.78 -3.45 -10.50
N ILE A 179 -9.62 -2.43 -10.30
CA ILE A 179 -9.71 -1.74 -9.01
C ILE A 179 -10.54 -2.60 -8.07
N LEU A 180 -9.99 -2.95 -6.93
CA LEU A 180 -10.69 -3.64 -5.86
C LEU A 180 -11.02 -2.65 -4.73
N HIS A 181 -12.26 -2.72 -4.23
CA HIS A 181 -12.59 -2.00 -3.00
C HIS A 181 -11.80 -2.62 -1.83
N PRO A 182 -11.27 -1.83 -0.89
CA PRO A 182 -10.44 -2.35 0.21
C PRO A 182 -11.08 -3.47 1.03
N ALA A 183 -12.40 -3.49 1.14
CA ALA A 183 -13.14 -4.52 1.86
C ALA A 183 -13.31 -5.85 1.08
N VAL A 184 -12.84 -5.95 -0.15
CA VAL A 184 -12.95 -7.19 -0.94
C VAL A 184 -11.83 -8.16 -0.54
N ALA A 185 -12.19 -9.35 -0.11
CA ALA A 185 -11.26 -10.41 0.28
C ALA A 185 -10.66 -11.10 -0.97
N ALA A 186 -9.81 -10.39 -1.72
CA ALA A 186 -9.19 -10.89 -2.94
C ALA A 186 -7.75 -10.38 -3.11
N LEU A 187 -6.96 -11.11 -3.88
CA LEU A 187 -5.68 -10.69 -4.43
C LEU A 187 -5.80 -10.61 -5.95
N THR A 188 -5.08 -9.68 -6.57
CA THR A 188 -5.07 -9.54 -8.03
C THR A 188 -3.68 -9.85 -8.57
N LEU A 189 -3.63 -10.72 -9.56
CA LEU A 189 -2.44 -11.09 -10.31
C LEU A 189 -2.47 -10.36 -11.66
N VAL A 190 -1.48 -9.54 -11.94
CA VAL A 190 -1.42 -8.72 -13.15
C VAL A 190 -0.12 -9.00 -13.90
N PRO A 191 -0.16 -9.73 -15.04
CA PRO A 191 1.00 -9.93 -15.88
C PRO A 191 1.50 -8.62 -16.49
N LEU A 192 2.81 -8.39 -16.48
CA LEU A 192 3.46 -7.22 -17.07
C LEU A 192 3.93 -7.56 -18.50
N ASN A 193 3.36 -6.90 -19.51
CA ASN A 193 3.72 -7.09 -20.91
C ASN A 193 3.93 -8.58 -21.30
N PRO A 194 2.93 -9.44 -21.07
CA PRO A 194 3.05 -10.87 -21.36
C PRO A 194 3.23 -11.12 -22.86
N HIS A 195 4.12 -12.03 -23.21
CA HIS A 195 4.39 -12.40 -24.61
C HIS A 195 3.37 -13.43 -25.13
N THR A 196 2.11 -13.23 -24.78
CA THR A 196 0.96 -13.99 -25.22
C THR A 196 -0.30 -13.13 -25.20
N LEU A 197 -1.20 -13.37 -26.15
CA LEU A 197 -2.45 -12.62 -26.25
C LEU A 197 -3.55 -13.10 -25.28
N SER A 198 -3.38 -14.27 -24.68
CA SER A 198 -4.37 -14.88 -23.78
C SER A 198 -4.21 -14.50 -22.31
N ALA A 199 -3.04 -14.03 -21.88
CA ALA A 199 -2.84 -13.62 -20.49
C ALA A 199 -3.71 -12.41 -20.14
N ARG A 200 -4.37 -12.47 -19.01
CA ARG A 200 -5.23 -11.41 -18.47
C ARG A 200 -5.00 -11.28 -16.96
N PRO A 201 -5.23 -10.12 -16.37
CA PRO A 201 -5.33 -10.01 -14.91
C PRO A 201 -6.39 -10.97 -14.37
N VAL A 202 -6.06 -11.62 -13.26
CA VAL A 202 -6.96 -12.55 -12.56
C VAL A 202 -7.05 -12.15 -11.10
N SER A 203 -8.26 -12.14 -10.55
CA SER A 203 -8.48 -11.96 -9.11
C SER A 203 -8.84 -13.31 -8.49
N VAL A 204 -8.20 -13.62 -7.36
CA VAL A 204 -8.39 -14.85 -6.60
C VAL A 204 -8.72 -14.54 -5.16
N SER A 205 -9.14 -15.52 -4.37
CA SER A 205 -9.36 -15.37 -2.94
C SER A 205 -8.09 -14.87 -2.25
N ASP A 206 -8.22 -13.97 -1.26
CA ASP A 206 -7.09 -13.55 -0.43
C ASP A 206 -6.54 -14.69 0.46
N ARG A 207 -7.25 -15.83 0.53
CA ARG A 207 -6.81 -17.03 1.25
C ARG A 207 -5.91 -17.92 0.40
N SER A 208 -5.83 -17.66 -0.90
CA SER A 208 -4.98 -18.46 -1.79
C SER A 208 -3.50 -18.21 -1.54
N VAL A 209 -2.72 -19.27 -1.67
CA VAL A 209 -1.26 -19.22 -1.69
C VAL A 209 -0.80 -19.11 -3.14
N ILE A 210 -0.08 -18.04 -3.45
CA ILE A 210 0.44 -17.78 -4.80
C ILE A 210 1.94 -18.09 -4.80
N GLU A 211 2.37 -18.92 -5.74
CA GLU A 211 3.76 -19.28 -5.92
C GLU A 211 4.21 -18.94 -7.34
N ILE A 212 5.30 -18.18 -7.45
CA ILE A 212 5.92 -17.82 -8.72
C ILE A 212 7.34 -18.35 -8.71
N THR A 213 7.63 -19.33 -9.58
CA THR A 213 8.97 -19.93 -9.71
C THR A 213 9.68 -19.33 -10.92
N LEU A 214 10.82 -18.72 -10.73
CA LEU A 214 11.64 -18.19 -11.82
C LEU A 214 12.34 -19.33 -12.56
N LEU A 215 12.02 -19.51 -13.84
CA LEU A 215 12.58 -20.58 -14.68
C LEU A 215 13.79 -20.10 -15.48
N ARG A 216 13.72 -18.85 -16.02
CA ARG A 216 14.78 -18.28 -16.83
C ARG A 216 14.80 -16.77 -16.75
N ALA A 217 15.98 -16.22 -16.47
CA ALA A 217 16.25 -14.79 -16.51
C ALA A 217 17.74 -14.53 -16.65
N LEU A 218 18.13 -13.40 -17.26
CA LEU A 218 19.49 -12.86 -17.16
C LEU A 218 19.63 -11.95 -15.93
N ASP A 219 18.54 -11.27 -15.60
CA ASP A 219 18.45 -10.34 -14.46
C ASP A 219 16.97 -10.27 -14.06
N ALA A 220 16.65 -10.69 -12.85
CA ALA A 220 15.30 -10.67 -12.30
C ALA A 220 15.33 -10.19 -10.86
N ARG A 221 14.28 -9.47 -10.47
CA ARG A 221 14.18 -8.88 -9.14
C ARG A 221 12.77 -8.98 -8.59
N ALA A 222 12.69 -9.20 -7.29
CA ALA A 222 11.44 -9.05 -6.55
C ALA A 222 11.41 -7.68 -5.86
N HIS A 223 10.28 -6.98 -5.98
CA HIS A 223 9.99 -5.70 -5.34
C HIS A 223 8.79 -5.84 -4.42
N PHE A 224 8.81 -5.15 -3.29
CA PHE A 224 7.73 -5.16 -2.30
C PHE A 224 7.39 -3.70 -1.94
N ASP A 225 6.24 -3.23 -2.39
CA ASP A 225 5.80 -1.82 -2.26
C ASP A 225 6.79 -0.79 -2.83
N GLY A 226 7.66 -1.19 -3.75
CA GLY A 226 8.75 -0.35 -4.24
C GLY A 226 9.84 0.00 -3.21
N LEU A 227 9.75 -0.53 -1.98
CA LEU A 227 10.64 -0.17 -0.85
C LEU A 227 11.73 -1.20 -0.59
N ALA A 228 11.45 -2.47 -0.81
CA ALA A 228 12.39 -3.56 -0.65
C ALA A 228 12.66 -4.23 -2.00
N LEU A 229 13.92 -4.60 -2.22
CA LEU A 229 14.39 -5.21 -3.45
C LEU A 229 15.21 -6.45 -3.13
N ALA A 230 14.95 -7.55 -3.85
CA ALA A 230 15.74 -8.77 -3.79
C ALA A 230 16.06 -9.25 -5.20
N ASP A 231 17.33 -9.53 -5.47
CA ASP A 231 17.74 -10.20 -6.70
C ASP A 231 17.24 -11.65 -6.69
N MET A 232 16.72 -12.11 -7.82
CA MET A 232 16.22 -13.48 -8.01
C MET A 232 17.07 -14.21 -9.04
N SER A 233 17.33 -15.49 -8.76
CA SER A 233 18.04 -16.42 -9.62
C SER A 233 17.10 -17.51 -10.15
N GLU A 234 17.48 -18.17 -11.24
CA GLU A 234 16.73 -19.34 -11.77
C GLU A 234 16.57 -20.41 -10.67
N GLY A 235 15.35 -20.90 -10.50
CA GLY A 235 14.97 -21.83 -9.45
C GLY A 235 14.45 -21.17 -8.16
N ASP A 236 14.66 -19.87 -7.96
CA ASP A 236 14.08 -19.14 -6.83
C ASP A 236 12.56 -19.11 -6.95
N ARG A 237 11.89 -19.15 -5.81
CA ARG A 237 10.45 -19.14 -5.72
C ARG A 237 9.97 -18.01 -4.80
N LEU A 238 9.08 -17.19 -5.32
CA LEU A 238 8.35 -16.17 -4.54
C LEU A 238 7.02 -16.76 -4.08
N VAL A 239 6.83 -16.87 -2.77
CA VAL A 239 5.61 -17.38 -2.15
C VAL A 239 4.88 -16.21 -1.49
N LEU A 240 3.63 -16.01 -1.86
CA LEU A 240 2.80 -14.89 -1.43
C LEU A 240 1.50 -15.41 -0.84
N ARG A 241 1.14 -14.88 0.31
CA ARG A 241 -0.11 -15.20 1.00
C ARG A 241 -0.61 -13.98 1.76
N ARG A 242 -1.87 -14.00 2.14
CA ARG A 242 -2.40 -13.00 3.07
C ARG A 242 -1.64 -13.08 4.40
N SER A 243 -1.22 -11.94 4.91
CA SER A 243 -0.68 -11.84 6.26
C SER A 243 -1.76 -12.10 7.31
N ALA A 244 -1.36 -12.61 8.47
CA ALA A 244 -2.21 -12.66 9.66
C ALA A 244 -2.45 -11.26 10.24
N ASP A 245 -1.51 -10.33 10.01
CA ASP A 245 -1.61 -8.96 10.46
C ASP A 245 -2.44 -8.10 9.50
N MET A 246 -3.14 -7.09 10.04
CA MET A 246 -3.95 -6.12 9.30
C MET A 246 -3.52 -4.71 9.68
N VAL A 247 -3.38 -3.83 8.69
CA VAL A 247 -3.20 -2.39 8.95
C VAL A 247 -4.56 -1.77 9.25
N ARG A 248 -4.66 -1.00 10.34
CA ARG A 248 -5.89 -0.29 10.72
C ARG A 248 -5.75 1.19 10.39
N PHE A 249 -6.51 1.65 9.41
CA PHE A 249 -6.62 3.08 9.09
C PHE A 249 -7.79 3.69 9.87
N VAL A 250 -7.53 4.87 10.46
CA VAL A 250 -8.54 5.67 11.15
C VAL A 250 -8.96 6.81 10.22
N HIS A 251 -10.24 6.85 9.90
CA HIS A 251 -10.81 7.85 9.00
C HIS A 251 -11.64 8.87 9.75
N PRO A 252 -11.51 10.17 9.48
CA PRO A 252 -12.36 11.20 10.05
C PRO A 252 -13.80 11.08 9.51
N PRO A 253 -14.79 11.76 10.12
CA PRO A 253 -16.14 11.80 9.60
C PRO A 253 -16.19 12.28 8.16
N GLY A 254 -17.03 11.63 7.35
CA GLY A 254 -17.23 12.00 5.94
C GLY A 254 -16.29 11.31 4.96
N TYR A 255 -15.37 10.48 5.40
CA TYR A 255 -14.58 9.63 4.50
C TYR A 255 -15.50 8.76 3.62
N ARG A 256 -15.20 8.73 2.32
CA ARG A 256 -15.89 7.90 1.33
C ARG A 256 -14.93 7.45 0.23
N TYR A 257 -14.60 6.17 0.23
CA TYR A 257 -13.68 5.57 -0.74
C TYR A 257 -13.96 5.93 -2.20
N PHE A 258 -15.23 5.82 -2.65
CA PHE A 258 -15.59 6.15 -4.03
C PHE A 258 -15.52 7.65 -4.36
N ALA A 259 -15.60 8.52 -3.36
CA ALA A 259 -15.37 9.95 -3.58
C ALA A 259 -13.89 10.21 -3.85
N THR A 260 -13.00 9.64 -3.03
CA THR A 260 -11.54 9.67 -3.23
C THR A 260 -11.17 9.08 -4.60
N LEU A 261 -11.75 7.93 -4.95
CA LEU A 261 -11.48 7.27 -6.23
C LEU A 261 -11.86 8.15 -7.43
N ARG A 262 -13.06 8.78 -7.40
CA ARG A 262 -13.48 9.71 -8.47
C ARG A 262 -12.56 10.91 -8.61
N GLU A 263 -12.16 11.50 -7.49
CA GLU A 263 -11.24 12.63 -7.49
C GLU A 263 -9.88 12.25 -8.10
N LYS A 264 -9.31 11.16 -7.62
CA LYS A 264 -7.99 10.70 -8.05
C LYS A 264 -7.94 10.27 -9.51
N LEU A 265 -8.96 9.58 -9.98
CA LEU A 265 -9.05 9.09 -11.35
C LEU A 265 -9.76 10.08 -12.30
N ARG A 266 -10.19 11.24 -11.79
CA ARG A 266 -10.88 12.28 -12.57
C ARG A 266 -12.11 11.79 -13.33
N TRP A 267 -12.82 10.82 -12.76
CA TRP A 267 -13.96 10.19 -13.41
C TRP A 267 -15.16 11.14 -13.63
N SER A 268 -15.19 12.27 -12.95
CA SER A 268 -16.25 13.29 -13.05
C SER A 268 -15.84 14.50 -13.90
N GLU A 269 -14.63 14.54 -14.44
CA GLU A 269 -14.21 15.62 -15.31
C GLU A 269 -14.97 15.49 -16.65
N LYS A 270 -15.73 16.54 -17.03
CA LYS A 270 -16.32 16.63 -18.36
C LYS A 270 -15.16 16.57 -19.38
N PRO A 271 -15.33 15.82 -20.50
CA PRO A 271 -14.34 15.88 -21.60
C PRO A 271 -14.12 17.35 -21.96
N LEU A 272 -12.86 17.76 -22.11
CA LEU A 272 -12.53 19.09 -22.60
C LEU A 272 -13.29 19.29 -23.90
N GLU A 273 -14.27 20.23 -23.93
CA GLU A 273 -14.92 20.62 -25.16
C GLU A 273 -13.81 21.01 -26.15
N ARG A 274 -13.67 20.25 -27.24
CA ARG A 274 -12.75 20.63 -28.33
C ARG A 274 -13.18 22.01 -28.75
N ARG A 275 -12.35 23.04 -28.53
CA ARG A 275 -12.55 24.34 -29.17
C ARG A 275 -12.68 24.07 -30.64
N PRO A 276 -13.76 24.53 -31.32
CA PRO A 276 -13.81 24.46 -32.76
C PRO A 276 -12.56 25.13 -33.30
N ALA A 277 -11.87 24.43 -34.20
CA ALA A 277 -10.76 25.03 -34.96
C ALA A 277 -11.33 26.20 -35.74
N GLY A 278 -10.95 27.44 -35.38
CA GLY A 278 -11.24 28.65 -36.12
C GLY A 278 -10.36 28.74 -37.36
#